data_9a64c07febb861a86c8ca262e06f4964
#
_entry.id   9a64c07febb861a86c8ca262e06f4964
#
_cell.length_a   1.000
_cell.length_b   1.000
_cell.length_c   1.000
_cell.angle_alpha   90.00
_cell.angle_beta   90.00
_cell.angle_gamma   90.00
#
_symmetry.space_group_name_H-M   'P 1'
#
loop_
_entity.id
_entity.type
_entity.pdbx_description
1 polymer ?
#
loop_
_entity_poly.entity_id
_entity_poly.type
_entity_poly.pdbx_seq_one_letter_code
_entity_poly.pdbx_strand_id
1 'polypeptide(L)'
;SHADAFTLFESLNNRGVPLSALDLIKNNMLATLEKKTPESINDNFNKWKELLDNLSDDYTTQERFLRQYYNAFKHRKEVSVPKAPLATRSNIIHIYEKLIDRNAEWLFDDLLEKAKLYGKVIAPLNDGVPNSLAKQLLNLARIGGAPAYVLFLFLLSERPKASLPGICE
;
A
#
# COMPACT_ATOMS: atom_id res chain seq x y z
N SER A 1 9.57 2.55 -24.27
CA SER A 1 10.39 1.39 -23.85
C SER A 1 10.74 1.54 -22.37
N HIS A 2 10.96 0.42 -21.66
CA HIS A 2 11.38 0.47 -20.23
C HIS A 2 12.67 1.27 -20.02
N ALA A 3 13.52 1.36 -21.04
CA ALA A 3 14.72 2.20 -21.04
C ALA A 3 14.40 3.69 -20.97
N ASP A 4 13.31 4.16 -21.55
CA ASP A 4 12.97 5.57 -21.62
C ASP A 4 12.46 6.10 -20.28
N ALA A 5 11.69 5.30 -19.55
CA ALA A 5 11.23 5.65 -18.20
C ALA A 5 12.39 5.69 -17.19
N PHE A 6 13.35 4.76 -17.29
CA PHE A 6 14.54 4.73 -16.46
C PHE A 6 15.49 5.90 -16.78
N THR A 7 15.67 6.21 -18.07
CA THR A 7 16.50 7.34 -18.52
C THR A 7 15.88 8.69 -18.14
N LEU A 8 14.56 8.80 -18.22
CA LEU A 8 13.83 9.99 -17.73
C LEU A 8 13.97 10.13 -16.22
N PHE A 9 13.89 9.02 -15.51
CA PHE A 9 14.10 8.95 -14.06
C PHE A 9 15.51 9.40 -13.65
N GLU A 10 16.57 8.87 -14.29
CA GLU A 10 17.94 9.32 -14.03
C GLU A 10 18.15 10.80 -14.36
N SER A 11 17.52 11.30 -15.43
CA SER A 11 17.62 12.71 -15.81
C SER A 11 16.91 13.64 -14.84
N LEU A 12 15.79 13.22 -14.24
CA LEU A 12 15.07 13.96 -13.20
C LEU A 12 15.80 13.91 -11.86
N ASN A 13 16.45 12.78 -11.53
CA ASN A 13 17.29 12.63 -10.33
C ASN A 13 18.53 13.54 -10.36
N ASN A 14 19.08 13.79 -11.55
CA ASN A 14 20.21 14.73 -11.74
C ASN A 14 19.83 16.20 -11.52
N ARG A 15 18.55 16.55 -11.38
CA ARG A 15 18.06 17.91 -11.08
C ARG A 15 17.80 18.20 -9.60
N GLY A 16 18.24 17.33 -8.68
CA GLY A 16 18.37 17.65 -7.26
C GLY A 16 17.21 17.26 -6.34
N VAL A 17 16.16 16.57 -6.82
CA VAL A 17 15.14 15.96 -5.95
C VAL A 17 15.06 14.48 -6.26
N PRO A 18 15.63 13.60 -5.41
CA PRO A 18 15.52 12.16 -5.63
C PRO A 18 14.05 11.75 -5.55
N LEU A 19 13.54 11.13 -6.61
CA LEU A 19 12.23 10.48 -6.57
C LEU A 19 12.27 9.35 -5.52
N SER A 20 11.23 9.28 -4.74
CA SER A 20 11.12 8.23 -3.74
C SER A 20 10.67 6.90 -4.33
N ALA A 21 10.81 5.84 -3.53
CA ALA A 21 10.27 4.54 -3.89
C ALA A 21 8.75 4.59 -4.15
N LEU A 22 8.02 5.39 -3.37
CA LEU A 22 6.59 5.60 -3.56
C LEU A 22 6.27 6.24 -4.91
N ASP A 23 7.00 7.30 -5.31
CA ASP A 23 6.79 7.99 -6.59
C ASP A 23 7.07 7.07 -7.77
N LEU A 24 8.12 6.24 -7.67
CA LEU A 24 8.47 5.28 -8.70
C LEU A 24 7.39 4.21 -8.88
N ILE A 25 6.92 3.64 -7.77
CA ILE A 25 5.86 2.63 -7.78
C ILE A 25 4.57 3.24 -8.33
N LYS A 26 4.19 4.46 -7.89
CA LYS A 26 3.05 5.20 -8.41
C LYS A 26 3.14 5.37 -9.92
N ASN A 27 4.25 5.95 -10.39
CA ASN A 27 4.42 6.27 -11.81
C ASN A 27 4.38 5.01 -12.69
N ASN A 28 5.01 3.92 -12.24
CA ASN A 28 4.96 2.64 -12.94
C ASN A 28 3.54 2.05 -12.97
N MET A 29 2.82 2.09 -11.85
CA MET A 29 1.44 1.63 -11.74
C MET A 29 0.54 2.40 -12.71
N LEU A 30 0.55 3.73 -12.63
CA LEU A 30 -0.31 4.58 -13.45
C LEU A 30 0.04 4.47 -14.94
N ALA A 31 1.32 4.44 -15.31
CA ALA A 31 1.74 4.26 -16.70
C ALA A 31 1.35 2.88 -17.27
N THR A 32 1.35 1.84 -16.44
CA THR A 32 0.95 0.51 -16.86
C THR A 32 -0.57 0.43 -17.09
N LEU A 33 -1.36 1.06 -16.23
CA LEU A 33 -2.81 1.13 -16.35
C LEU A 33 -3.24 2.00 -17.54
N GLU A 34 -2.60 3.15 -17.75
CA GLU A 34 -2.87 4.05 -18.88
C GLU A 34 -2.67 3.37 -20.23
N LYS A 35 -1.64 2.53 -20.37
CA LYS A 35 -1.41 1.75 -21.60
C LYS A 35 -2.54 0.78 -21.93
N LYS A 36 -3.26 0.29 -20.91
CA LYS A 36 -4.38 -0.64 -21.07
C LYS A 36 -5.70 0.09 -21.30
N THR A 37 -5.92 1.17 -20.56
CA THR A 37 -7.19 1.90 -20.50
C THR A 37 -6.91 3.40 -20.41
N PRO A 38 -6.56 4.07 -21.54
CA PRO A 38 -6.18 5.49 -21.56
C PRO A 38 -7.27 6.42 -21.00
N GLU A 39 -8.52 6.07 -21.18
CA GLU A 39 -9.69 6.84 -20.70
C GLU A 39 -9.80 6.89 -19.18
N SER A 40 -9.21 5.95 -18.47
CA SER A 40 -9.28 5.82 -17.00
C SER A 40 -8.19 6.59 -16.25
N ILE A 41 -7.40 7.43 -16.91
CA ILE A 41 -6.23 8.09 -16.30
C ILE A 41 -6.64 8.93 -15.09
N ASN A 42 -7.70 9.73 -15.20
CA ASN A 42 -8.20 10.57 -14.11
C ASN A 42 -8.72 9.74 -12.94
N ASP A 43 -9.42 8.65 -13.23
CA ASP A 43 -9.95 7.74 -12.21
C ASP A 43 -8.82 7.04 -11.47
N ASN A 44 -7.77 6.62 -12.17
CA ASN A 44 -6.58 6.02 -11.56
C ASN A 44 -5.82 7.02 -10.68
N PHE A 45 -5.72 8.29 -11.10
CA PHE A 45 -5.15 9.35 -10.24
C PHE A 45 -5.98 9.58 -8.99
N ASN A 46 -7.30 9.67 -9.10
CA ASN A 46 -8.20 9.83 -7.95
C ASN A 46 -8.12 8.63 -7.00
N LYS A 47 -8.05 7.43 -7.53
CA LYS A 47 -7.89 6.20 -6.78
C LYS A 47 -6.54 6.15 -6.03
N TRP A 48 -5.44 6.63 -6.66
CA TRP A 48 -4.16 6.75 -5.98
C TRP A 48 -4.22 7.76 -4.84
N LYS A 49 -4.87 8.90 -5.05
CA LYS A 49 -5.09 9.89 -4.01
C LYS A 49 -5.90 9.29 -2.85
N GLU A 50 -7.01 8.61 -3.14
CA GLU A 50 -7.80 7.91 -2.12
C GLU A 50 -6.94 6.91 -1.32
N LEU A 51 -6.06 6.16 -1.98
CA LEU A 51 -5.14 5.25 -1.31
C LEU A 51 -4.27 6.00 -0.29
N LEU A 52 -3.65 7.12 -0.70
CA LEU A 52 -2.80 7.92 0.18
C LEU A 52 -3.56 8.59 1.31
N ASP A 53 -4.76 9.09 1.06
CA ASP A 53 -5.63 9.74 2.06
C ASP A 53 -5.96 8.80 3.23
N ASN A 54 -5.96 7.46 2.98
CA ASN A 54 -6.12 6.46 4.05
C ASN A 54 -4.84 6.22 4.88
N LEU A 55 -3.67 6.69 4.42
CA LEU A 55 -2.37 6.36 5.02
C LEU A 55 -1.76 7.49 5.87
N SER A 56 -2.30 8.68 5.85
CA SER A 56 -1.71 9.93 6.34
C SER A 56 -0.78 10.63 5.34
N ASP A 57 -0.54 11.93 5.60
CA ASP A 57 0.34 12.76 4.76
C ASP A 57 1.85 12.48 4.99
N ASP A 58 2.18 11.58 5.94
CA ASP A 58 3.56 11.23 6.23
C ASP A 58 4.10 10.21 5.23
N TYR A 59 5.06 10.65 4.47
CA TYR A 59 5.74 9.87 3.43
C TYR A 59 6.36 8.56 3.95
N THR A 60 6.92 8.59 5.16
CA THR A 60 7.50 7.42 5.82
C THR A 60 6.46 6.36 6.11
N THR A 61 5.26 6.78 6.48
CA THR A 61 4.12 5.89 6.72
C THR A 61 3.61 5.29 5.41
N GLN A 62 3.53 6.07 4.34
CA GLN A 62 3.11 5.60 3.02
C GLN A 62 4.09 4.54 2.47
N GLU A 63 5.39 4.79 2.52
CA GLU A 63 6.39 3.78 2.13
C GLU A 63 6.38 2.55 3.05
N ARG A 64 6.18 2.76 4.35
CA ARG A 64 6.06 1.67 5.31
C ARG A 64 4.88 0.77 4.99
N PHE A 65 3.73 1.35 4.63
CA PHE A 65 2.57 0.58 4.19
C PHE A 65 2.91 -0.36 3.04
N LEU A 66 3.55 0.11 1.99
CA LEU A 66 3.92 -0.73 0.84
C LEU A 66 4.79 -1.93 1.25
N ARG A 67 5.78 -1.72 2.12
CA ARG A 67 6.61 -2.82 2.63
C ARG A 67 5.81 -3.79 3.50
N GLN A 68 4.96 -3.26 4.36
CA GLN A 68 4.15 -4.08 5.28
C GLN A 68 3.06 -4.84 4.54
N TYR A 69 2.45 -4.26 3.52
CA TYR A 69 1.54 -4.97 2.63
C TYR A 69 2.20 -6.21 2.01
N TYR A 70 3.34 -6.04 1.36
CA TYR A 70 4.05 -7.18 0.79
C TYR A 70 4.38 -8.24 1.86
N ASN A 71 4.92 -7.83 2.99
CA ASN A 71 5.33 -8.73 4.06
C ASN A 71 4.15 -9.47 4.70
N ALA A 72 2.96 -8.87 4.74
CA ALA A 72 1.74 -9.50 5.23
C ALA A 72 1.18 -10.55 4.26
N PHE A 73 1.23 -10.27 2.95
CA PHE A 73 0.51 -11.04 1.93
C PHE A 73 1.40 -11.84 0.97
N LYS A 74 2.72 -11.81 1.11
CA LYS A 74 3.68 -12.53 0.24
C LYS A 74 3.47 -14.05 0.16
N HIS A 75 2.70 -14.64 1.07
CA HIS A 75 2.31 -16.04 1.03
C HIS A 75 1.22 -16.32 -0.02
N ARG A 76 0.49 -15.29 -0.46
CA ARG A 76 -0.50 -15.39 -1.53
C ARG A 76 0.20 -15.43 -2.89
N LYS A 77 -0.30 -16.28 -3.79
CA LYS A 77 0.27 -16.46 -5.13
C LYS A 77 0.37 -15.14 -5.91
N GLU A 78 -0.63 -14.29 -5.76
CA GLU A 78 -0.75 -12.99 -6.44
C GLU A 78 0.33 -12.00 -5.98
N VAL A 79 0.74 -12.06 -4.72
CA VAL A 79 1.71 -11.14 -4.11
C VAL A 79 3.11 -11.73 -4.04
N SER A 80 3.26 -13.05 -4.08
CA SER A 80 4.57 -13.70 -3.95
C SER A 80 5.52 -13.33 -5.10
N VAL A 81 6.72 -12.86 -4.78
CA VAL A 81 7.79 -12.60 -5.74
C VAL A 81 8.97 -13.52 -5.45
N PRO A 82 9.43 -14.33 -6.44
CA PRO A 82 10.56 -15.24 -6.25
C PRO A 82 11.82 -14.50 -5.78
N LYS A 83 12.56 -15.11 -4.86
CA LYS A 83 13.80 -14.56 -4.29
C LYS A 83 13.65 -13.25 -3.50
N ALA A 84 12.42 -12.85 -3.16
CA ALA A 84 12.13 -11.70 -2.32
C ALA A 84 11.37 -12.13 -1.04
N PRO A 85 12.04 -12.77 -0.08
CA PRO A 85 11.39 -13.28 1.13
C PRO A 85 10.84 -12.18 2.04
N LEU A 86 11.38 -10.96 1.93
CA LEU A 86 10.93 -9.77 2.67
C LEU A 86 11.10 -8.52 1.81
N ALA A 87 10.14 -7.60 1.93
CA ALA A 87 10.28 -6.25 1.41
C ALA A 87 11.10 -5.39 2.37
N THR A 88 12.14 -4.78 1.83
CA THR A 88 13.04 -3.82 2.49
C THR A 88 13.06 -2.51 1.70
N ARG A 89 13.73 -1.48 2.21
CA ARG A 89 13.89 -0.23 1.46
C ARG A 89 14.65 -0.42 0.14
N SER A 90 15.60 -1.36 0.11
CA SER A 90 16.48 -1.57 -1.05
C SER A 90 15.85 -2.38 -2.18
N ASN A 91 14.82 -3.19 -1.91
CA ASN A 91 14.22 -4.08 -2.92
C ASN A 91 12.75 -3.79 -3.22
N ILE A 92 12.13 -2.84 -2.52
CA ILE A 92 10.69 -2.57 -2.64
C ILE A 92 10.28 -2.20 -4.08
N ILE A 93 11.07 -1.40 -4.77
CA ILE A 93 10.81 -0.99 -6.16
C ILE A 93 10.76 -2.22 -7.06
N HIS A 94 11.78 -3.08 -6.98
CA HIS A 94 11.84 -4.31 -7.76
C HIS A 94 10.67 -5.26 -7.48
N ILE A 95 10.25 -5.38 -6.22
CA ILE A 95 9.09 -6.18 -5.85
C ILE A 95 7.84 -5.65 -6.55
N TYR A 96 7.59 -4.35 -6.45
CA TYR A 96 6.39 -3.75 -7.03
C TYR A 96 6.41 -3.73 -8.56
N GLU A 97 7.55 -3.59 -9.21
CA GLU A 97 7.69 -3.80 -10.66
C GLU A 97 7.15 -5.17 -11.07
N LYS A 98 7.57 -6.24 -10.38
CA LYS A 98 7.11 -7.61 -10.66
C LYS A 98 5.61 -7.81 -10.39
N LEU A 99 5.07 -7.17 -9.36
CA LEU A 99 3.64 -7.25 -9.05
C LEU A 99 2.80 -6.49 -10.08
N ILE A 100 3.23 -5.30 -10.47
CA ILE A 100 2.58 -4.45 -11.48
C ILE A 100 2.58 -5.15 -12.84
N ASP A 101 3.73 -5.69 -13.26
CA ASP A 101 3.86 -6.45 -14.51
C ASP A 101 2.92 -7.66 -14.54
N ARG A 102 2.68 -8.29 -13.40
CA ARG A 102 1.79 -9.44 -13.29
C ARG A 102 0.32 -9.06 -13.45
N ASN A 103 -0.17 -8.13 -12.66
CA ASN A 103 -1.54 -7.61 -12.74
C ASN A 103 -1.70 -6.29 -11.99
N ALA A 104 -1.50 -5.17 -12.68
CA ALA A 104 -1.57 -3.83 -12.11
C ALA A 104 -2.97 -3.49 -11.57
N GLU A 105 -4.05 -3.89 -12.26
CA GLU A 105 -5.42 -3.59 -11.87
C GLU A 105 -5.77 -4.26 -10.53
N TRP A 106 -5.58 -5.57 -10.46
CA TRP A 106 -5.82 -6.34 -9.25
C TRP A 106 -4.99 -5.82 -8.08
N LEU A 107 -3.69 -5.57 -8.32
CA LEU A 107 -2.78 -5.05 -7.29
C LEU A 107 -3.27 -3.70 -6.75
N PHE A 108 -3.72 -2.83 -7.63
CA PHE A 108 -4.18 -1.49 -7.23
C PHE A 108 -5.46 -1.56 -6.39
N ASP A 109 -6.42 -2.42 -6.79
CA ASP A 109 -7.65 -2.67 -6.01
C ASP A 109 -7.34 -3.23 -4.63
N ASP A 110 -6.47 -4.24 -4.55
CA ASP A 110 -6.08 -4.86 -3.28
C ASP A 110 -5.29 -3.88 -2.39
N LEU A 111 -4.40 -3.07 -2.96
CA LEU A 111 -3.68 -2.01 -2.23
C LEU A 111 -4.64 -0.99 -1.63
N LEU A 112 -5.64 -0.53 -2.38
CA LEU A 112 -6.63 0.42 -1.87
C LEU A 112 -7.45 -0.18 -0.72
N GLU A 113 -7.91 -1.42 -0.87
CA GLU A 113 -8.64 -2.12 0.19
C GLU A 113 -7.78 -2.25 1.46
N LYS A 114 -6.52 -2.62 1.31
CA LYS A 114 -5.60 -2.80 2.45
C LYS A 114 -5.14 -1.47 3.06
N ALA A 115 -5.07 -0.39 2.27
CA ALA A 115 -4.82 0.95 2.79
C ALA A 115 -5.95 1.41 3.72
N LYS A 116 -7.21 1.15 3.38
CA LYS A 116 -8.38 1.42 4.25
C LYS A 116 -8.29 0.67 5.59
N LEU A 117 -7.85 -0.59 5.57
CA LEU A 117 -7.64 -1.35 6.79
C LEU A 117 -6.44 -0.84 7.59
N TYR A 118 -5.35 -0.52 6.90
CA TYR A 118 -4.14 0.01 7.53
C TYR A 118 -4.39 1.37 8.19
N GLY A 119 -5.20 2.23 7.58
CA GLY A 119 -5.64 3.50 8.16
C GLY A 119 -6.27 3.32 9.53
N LYS A 120 -7.10 2.29 9.72
CA LYS A 120 -7.70 1.97 11.03
C LYS A 120 -6.67 1.53 12.08
N VAL A 121 -5.56 0.97 11.65
CA VAL A 121 -4.48 0.55 12.58
C VAL A 121 -3.63 1.75 13.00
N ILE A 122 -3.30 2.66 12.07
CA ILE A 122 -2.44 3.81 12.35
C ILE A 122 -3.19 5.00 12.97
N ALA A 123 -4.48 5.14 12.67
CA ALA A 123 -5.35 6.19 13.20
C ALA A 123 -6.65 5.61 13.81
N PRO A 124 -6.56 4.80 14.85
CA PRO A 124 -7.67 3.99 15.36
C PRO A 124 -8.82 4.81 15.97
N LEU A 125 -8.66 6.13 16.15
CA LEU A 125 -9.71 7.01 16.66
C LEU A 125 -10.61 7.56 15.54
N ASN A 126 -10.18 7.42 14.28
CA ASN A 126 -10.85 8.12 13.18
C ASN A 126 -12.10 7.41 12.67
N ASP A 127 -12.34 6.10 12.91
CA ASP A 127 -13.63 5.46 12.57
C ASP A 127 -13.67 3.96 12.84
N GLY A 128 -14.74 3.54 13.49
CA GLY A 128 -15.20 2.14 13.52
C GLY A 128 -14.32 1.14 14.27
N VAL A 129 -13.29 1.60 14.98
CA VAL A 129 -12.50 0.75 15.88
C VAL A 129 -13.08 0.84 17.29
N PRO A 130 -13.42 -0.28 17.96
CA PRO A 130 -13.87 -0.24 19.35
C PRO A 130 -12.86 0.47 20.25
N ASN A 131 -13.34 1.33 21.16
CA ASN A 131 -12.48 2.17 22.03
C ASN A 131 -11.42 1.37 22.80
N SER A 132 -11.71 0.14 23.23
CA SER A 132 -10.75 -0.74 23.88
C SER A 132 -9.59 -1.13 22.97
N LEU A 133 -9.89 -1.48 21.71
CA LEU A 133 -8.88 -1.81 20.71
C LEU A 133 -8.10 -0.58 20.27
N ALA A 134 -8.79 0.55 20.07
CA ALA A 134 -8.15 1.81 19.71
C ALA A 134 -7.10 2.22 20.75
N LYS A 135 -7.40 2.10 22.03
CA LYS A 135 -6.46 2.38 23.13
C LYS A 135 -5.21 1.47 23.06
N GLN A 136 -5.40 0.18 22.79
CA GLN A 136 -4.27 -0.75 22.65
C GLN A 136 -3.40 -0.44 21.43
N LEU A 137 -4.00 -0.09 20.29
CA LEU A 137 -3.26 0.32 19.10
C LEU A 137 -2.46 1.61 19.33
N LEU A 138 -3.03 2.58 20.02
CA LEU A 138 -2.31 3.81 20.40
C LEU A 138 -1.14 3.53 21.35
N ASN A 139 -1.31 2.64 22.32
CA ASN A 139 -0.24 2.23 23.21
C ASN A 139 0.88 1.53 22.42
N LEU A 140 0.53 0.66 21.48
CA LEU A 140 1.48 0.01 20.59
C LEU A 140 2.27 1.02 19.75
N ALA A 141 1.59 2.03 19.21
CA ALA A 141 2.25 3.10 18.44
C ALA A 141 3.27 3.87 19.30
N ARG A 142 2.93 4.18 20.55
CA ARG A 142 3.80 4.91 21.50
C ARG A 142 5.10 4.17 21.82
N ILE A 143 5.09 2.84 21.87
CA ILE A 143 6.26 2.02 22.14
C ILE A 143 7.03 1.61 20.86
N GLY A 144 6.73 2.23 19.72
CA GLY A 144 7.39 1.90 18.45
C GLY A 144 6.98 0.58 17.83
N GLY A 145 5.76 0.10 18.14
CA GLY A 145 5.24 -1.20 17.71
C GLY A 145 4.86 -1.29 16.22
N ALA A 146 5.30 -0.38 15.37
CA ALA A 146 5.04 -0.40 13.93
C ALA A 146 5.34 -1.75 13.24
N PRO A 147 6.33 -2.56 13.62
CA PRO A 147 6.51 -3.90 13.08
C PRO A 147 5.29 -4.83 13.26
N ALA A 148 4.51 -4.65 14.33
CA ALA A 148 3.31 -5.44 14.58
C ALA A 148 2.15 -5.10 13.62
N TYR A 149 2.19 -3.97 12.91
CA TYR A 149 1.15 -3.59 11.96
C TYR A 149 1.01 -4.58 10.80
N VAL A 150 2.07 -5.31 10.44
CA VAL A 150 2.02 -6.42 9.48
C VAL A 150 1.01 -7.48 9.92
N LEU A 151 1.09 -7.88 11.20
CA LEU A 151 0.17 -8.86 11.77
C LEU A 151 -1.26 -8.32 11.83
N PHE A 152 -1.46 -7.09 12.27
CA PHE A 152 -2.79 -6.49 12.33
C PHE A 152 -3.43 -6.35 10.95
N LEU A 153 -2.66 -5.91 9.95
CA LEU A 153 -3.14 -5.81 8.58
C LEU A 153 -3.59 -7.19 8.06
N PHE A 154 -2.78 -8.22 8.30
CA PHE A 154 -3.13 -9.59 7.95
C PHE A 154 -4.41 -10.05 8.65
N LEU A 155 -4.47 -9.96 9.98
CA LEU A 155 -5.62 -10.42 10.77
C LEU A 155 -6.92 -9.68 10.41
N LEU A 156 -6.86 -8.39 10.15
CA LEU A 156 -8.03 -7.61 9.75
C LEU A 156 -8.51 -7.98 8.34
N SER A 157 -7.60 -8.35 7.45
CA SER A 157 -7.95 -8.74 6.09
C SER A 157 -8.54 -10.16 5.99
N GLU A 158 -8.12 -11.07 6.88
CA GLU A 158 -8.59 -12.46 6.92
C GLU A 158 -9.89 -12.64 7.72
N ARG A 159 -10.36 -11.60 8.43
CA ARG A 159 -11.66 -11.68 9.07
C ARG A 159 -12.73 -11.89 7.99
N PRO A 160 -13.54 -12.97 8.09
CA PRO A 160 -14.74 -13.05 7.27
C PRO A 160 -15.54 -11.77 7.50
N LYS A 161 -16.15 -11.22 6.45
CA LYS A 161 -17.17 -10.16 6.59
C LYS A 161 -18.33 -10.77 7.37
N ALA A 162 -18.16 -10.90 8.68
CA ALA A 162 -19.24 -11.28 9.57
C ALA A 162 -20.25 -10.14 9.44
N SER A 163 -21.42 -10.46 8.86
CA SER A 163 -22.61 -9.68 9.00
C SER A 163 -22.71 -9.31 10.46
N LEU A 164 -22.66 -8.02 10.78
CA LEU A 164 -23.05 -7.53 12.08
C LEU A 164 -24.48 -8.06 12.29
N PRO A 165 -24.73 -8.89 13.31
CA PRO A 165 -26.10 -9.21 13.67
C PRO A 165 -26.76 -7.87 13.99
N GLY A 166 -27.84 -7.56 13.27
CA GLY A 166 -28.66 -6.39 13.55
C GLY A 166 -29.05 -6.43 15.04
N ILE A 167 -28.56 -5.48 15.78
CA ILE A 167 -29.16 -5.17 17.07
C ILE A 167 -30.39 -4.33 16.73
N CYS A 168 -31.51 -5.05 16.49
CA CYS A 168 -32.83 -4.52 16.77
C CYS A 168 -33.05 -4.72 18.27
N GLU A 169 -32.99 -3.64 19.03
CA GLU A 169 -33.88 -3.19 20.07
C GLU A 169 -33.22 -2.08 20.87
#